data_d7d1dab74290b1182c189c9b17d6abf5
#
_entry.id   d7d1dab74290b1182c189c9b17d6abf5
#
_cell.length_a   1.000
_cell.length_b   1.000
_cell.length_c   1.000
_cell.angle_alpha   90.00
_cell.angle_beta   90.00
_cell.angle_gamma   90.00
#
_symmetry.space_group_name_H-M   'P 1'
#
loop_
_entity.id
_entity.type
_entity.pdbx_description
1 polymer ?
#
loop_
_entity_poly.entity_id
_entity_poly.type
_entity_poly.pdbx_seq_one_letter_code
_entity_poly.pdbx_strand_id
1 'polypeptide(L)' 'MNKSLEGKEIDVLVENKIDGGTKFFGRSEYMTSVIFDGNDLDMGNVIKVKINSSNQNTLFGKSLENSEQKVA' A
#
# COMPACT_ATOMS: atom_id res chain seq x y z
N MET A 1 16.83 -5.19 4.17
CA MET A 1 15.98 -6.10 3.84
C MET A 1 14.87 -5.62 3.04
N ASN A 2 14.09 -4.70 3.51
CA ASN A 2 12.97 -4.23 2.76
C ASN A 2 13.34 -3.43 1.55
N LYS A 3 14.57 -2.99 1.44
CA LYS A 3 14.98 -2.23 0.32
C LYS A 3 14.81 -2.95 -0.97
N SER A 4 14.84 -4.24 -0.95
CA SER A 4 14.72 -4.99 -2.19
C SER A 4 13.32 -4.89 -2.75
N LEU A 5 12.35 -4.40 -1.99
CA LEU A 5 11.01 -4.26 -2.50
C LEU A 5 10.73 -2.87 -3.05
N GLU A 6 11.62 -1.93 -2.87
CA GLU A 6 11.39 -0.59 -3.38
C GLU A 6 11.27 -0.63 -4.89
N GLY A 7 10.28 0.05 -5.41
CA GLY A 7 10.02 0.08 -6.82
C GLY A 7 9.17 -1.08 -7.31
N LYS A 8 8.83 -2.02 -6.42
CA LYS A 8 8.03 -3.13 -6.82
C LYS A 8 6.58 -2.96 -6.44
N GLU A 9 5.72 -3.70 -7.08
CA GLU A 9 4.30 -3.67 -6.81
C GLU A 9 3.96 -4.93 -6.08
N ILE A 10 3.37 -4.81 -4.90
CA ILE A 10 3.02 -5.98 -4.12
C ILE A 10 1.58 -5.93 -3.68
N ASP A 11 1.04 -7.06 -3.31
CA ASP A 11 -0.33 -7.15 -2.87
C ASP A 11 -0.39 -6.83 -1.39
N VAL A 12 -1.32 -6.00 -1.00
CA VAL A 12 -1.46 -5.58 0.38
C VAL A 12 -2.91 -5.68 0.81
N LEU A 13 -3.16 -6.29 1.96
CA LEU A 13 -4.50 -6.35 2.51
C LEU A 13 -4.69 -5.06 3.31
N VAL A 14 -5.66 -4.26 2.93
CA VAL A 14 -5.89 -2.99 3.56
C VAL A 14 -6.69 -3.19 4.83
N GLU A 15 -6.10 -2.89 5.97
CA GLU A 15 -6.72 -3.17 7.24
C GLU A 15 -7.35 -1.96 7.90
N ASN A 16 -6.67 -0.84 7.91
CA ASN A 16 -7.16 0.34 8.59
C ASN A 16 -6.79 1.62 7.90
N LYS A 17 -7.53 2.65 8.21
CA LYS A 17 -7.22 3.97 7.69
C LYS A 17 -6.51 4.72 8.80
N ILE A 18 -5.47 5.46 8.48
CA ILE A 18 -4.71 6.21 9.45
C ILE A 18 -5.26 7.62 9.51
N ASP A 19 -5.65 8.06 10.64
CA ASP A 19 -6.19 9.38 10.90
C ASP A 19 -7.36 9.62 10.00
N GLY A 20 -7.64 10.62 9.55
CA GLY A 20 -8.73 10.91 8.68
C GLY A 20 -8.29 11.26 7.31
N GLY A 21 -7.06 11.00 6.97
CA GLY A 21 -6.54 11.40 5.69
C GLY A 21 -6.63 10.34 4.64
N THR A 22 -5.65 10.30 3.77
CA THR A 22 -5.63 9.36 2.67
C THR A 22 -4.66 8.23 2.89
N LYS A 23 -4.03 8.18 4.06
CA LYS A 23 -3.07 7.13 4.34
C LYS A 23 -3.75 5.93 4.95
N PHE A 24 -3.33 4.77 4.53
CA PHE A 24 -3.89 3.52 4.99
C PHE A 24 -2.81 2.57 5.46
N PHE A 25 -3.18 1.66 6.33
CA PHE A 25 -2.27 0.67 6.84
C PHE A 25 -2.72 -0.70 6.37
N GLY A 26 -1.81 -1.50 5.93
CA GLY A 26 -2.13 -2.86 5.55
C GLY A 26 -0.94 -3.76 5.75
N ARG A 27 -1.08 -5.02 5.35
CA ARG A 27 0.00 -5.98 5.44
C ARG A 27 0.20 -6.68 4.13
N SER A 28 1.45 -6.89 3.78
CA SER A 28 1.77 -7.60 2.56
C SER A 28 1.66 -9.09 2.82
N GLU A 29 1.79 -9.87 1.80
CA GLU A 29 1.74 -11.31 1.95
C GLU A 29 2.94 -11.78 2.73
N TYR A 30 3.95 -10.95 2.94
CA TYR A 30 5.09 -11.32 3.73
C TYR A 30 4.91 -10.84 5.17
N MET A 31 3.73 -10.44 5.52
CA MET A 31 3.40 -9.96 6.85
C MET A 31 4.13 -8.68 7.24
N THR A 32 4.59 -7.93 6.26
CA THR A 32 5.26 -6.68 6.53
C THR A 32 4.25 -5.55 6.52
N SER A 33 4.36 -4.63 7.45
CA SER A 33 3.46 -3.48 7.51
C SER A 33 3.69 -2.56 6.35
N VAL A 34 2.63 -2.06 5.76
CA VAL A 34 2.72 -1.16 4.62
C VAL A 34 1.84 0.06 4.89
N ILE A 35 2.40 1.25 4.71
CA ILE A 35 1.63 2.48 4.86
C ILE A 35 1.61 3.11 3.48
N PHE A 36 0.46 3.40 2.96
CA PHE A 36 0.33 3.88 1.60
C PHE A 36 -0.83 4.83 1.40
N ASP A 37 -0.79 5.58 0.32
CA ASP A 37 -1.90 6.45 -0.02
C ASP A 37 -2.90 5.60 -0.77
N GLY A 38 -4.13 5.62 -0.37
CA GLY A 38 -5.17 4.81 -0.96
C GLY A 38 -6.51 5.46 -0.93
N ASN A 39 -7.56 4.64 -0.94
CA ASN A 39 -8.90 5.10 -1.04
C ASN A 39 -9.75 4.33 -0.08
N ASP A 40 -10.79 4.92 0.45
CA ASP A 40 -11.66 4.28 1.42
C ASP A 40 -12.29 3.01 0.85
N LEU A 41 -12.47 2.93 -0.42
CA LEU A 41 -13.10 1.76 -1.01
C LEU A 41 -12.18 0.54 -0.95
N ASP A 42 -10.94 0.73 -0.63
CA ASP A 42 -10.01 -0.38 -0.56
C ASP A 42 -10.03 -1.10 0.77
N MET A 43 -10.71 -0.56 1.76
CA MET A 43 -10.72 -1.18 3.07
C MET A 43 -11.22 -2.61 3.02
N GLY A 44 -10.47 -3.50 3.63
CA GLY A 44 -10.83 -4.92 3.66
C GLY A 44 -10.47 -5.68 2.40
N ASN A 45 -9.90 -5.02 1.41
CA ASN A 45 -9.57 -5.67 0.15
C ASN A 45 -8.07 -5.81 -0.02
N VAL A 46 -7.67 -6.70 -0.90
CA VAL A 46 -6.27 -6.85 -1.24
C VAL A 46 -6.05 -6.02 -2.49
N ILE A 47 -5.13 -5.07 -2.45
CA ILE A 47 -4.88 -4.22 -3.59
C ILE A 47 -3.40 -4.22 -3.90
N LYS A 48 -3.05 -3.73 -5.09
CA LYS A 48 -1.66 -3.66 -5.50
C LYS A 48 -1.11 -2.30 -5.09
N VAL A 49 0.02 -2.30 -4.43
CA VAL A 49 0.65 -1.07 -3.96
C VAL A 49 2.07 -1.00 -4.49
N LYS A 50 2.45 0.13 -5.03
CA LYS A 50 3.81 0.31 -5.50
C LYS A 50 4.62 0.88 -4.37
N ILE A 51 5.71 0.24 -4.01
CA ILE A 51 6.54 0.63 -2.89
C ILE A 51 7.53 1.69 -3.30
N ASN A 52 7.51 2.81 -2.65
CA ASN A 52 8.37 3.93 -2.94
C ASN A 52 9.57 4.00 -2.03
N SER A 53 9.40 3.62 -0.80
CA SER A 53 10.49 3.65 0.15
C SER A 53 10.25 2.65 1.26
N SER A 54 11.18 2.49 2.15
CA SER A 54 11.02 1.56 3.24
C SER A 54 11.93 1.95 4.40
N ASN A 55 11.59 1.45 5.58
CA ASN A 55 12.51 1.56 6.70
C ASN A 55 12.67 0.14 7.23
N GLN A 56 13.20 -0.04 8.42
CA GLN A 56 13.47 -1.34 8.93
C GLN A 56 12.26 -2.22 9.03
N ASN A 57 11.15 -1.69 9.37
CA ASN A 57 9.96 -2.47 9.64
C ASN A 57 8.75 -2.17 8.79
N THR A 58 8.78 -1.16 7.97
CA THR A 58 7.60 -0.70 7.27
C THR A 58 7.90 -0.32 5.84
N LEU A 59 7.00 -0.62 4.95
CA LEU A 59 7.10 -0.21 3.58
C LEU A 59 6.17 0.98 3.36
N PHE A 60 6.55 1.87 2.47
CA PHE A 60 5.73 3.03 2.16
C PHE A 60 5.48 3.06 0.66
N GLY A 61 4.27 3.36 0.28
CA GLY A 61 3.93 3.35 -1.13
C GLY A 61 2.63 4.03 -1.46
N LYS A 62 2.06 3.67 -2.60
CA LYS A 62 0.85 4.25 -3.05
C LYS A 62 0.08 3.24 -3.85
N SER A 63 -1.23 3.30 -3.72
CA SER A 63 -2.12 2.39 -4.42
C SER A 63 -2.04 2.62 -5.91
N LEU A 64 -2.08 1.58 -6.70
CA LEU A 64 -2.07 1.69 -8.12
C LEU A 64 -3.43 1.74 -8.75
N GLU A 65 -4.45 1.51 -7.99
CA GLU A 65 -5.74 1.48 -8.55
C GLU A 65 -6.18 2.72 -9.19
N ASN A 66 -5.80 3.82 -8.67
CA ASN A 66 -6.21 5.04 -9.22
C ASN A 66 -5.75 5.25 -10.60
N SER A 67 -4.59 4.82 -10.92
CA SER A 67 -4.07 5.06 -12.20
C SER A 67 -4.81 4.29 -13.24
N GLU A 68 -5.33 3.20 -12.93
CA GLU A 68 -6.04 2.49 -13.86
C GLU A 68 -7.32 3.09 -14.20
N GLN A 69 -7.96 3.69 -13.29
CA GLN A 69 -9.18 4.24 -13.57
C GLN A 69 -9.16 5.35 -14.49
N LYS A 70 -8.08 6.00 -14.65
CA LYS A 70 -8.00 7.06 -15.51
C LYS A 70 -8.14 6.69 -16.87
N VAL A 71 -7.82 5.57 -17.22
CA VAL A 71 -7.85 5.19 -18.53
C VAL A 71 -9.20 5.12 -19.07
N ALA A 72 -10.09 4.94 -18.29
CA ALA A 72 -11.43 4.80 -18.76
C ALA A 72 -12.01 6.03 -19.37
#